data_96db4d4ff01d470709233c7ffa730fe6
#
_entry.id   96db4d4ff01d470709233c7ffa730fe6
#
_cell.length_a   1.000
_cell.length_b   1.000
_cell.length_c   1.000
_cell.angle_alpha   90.00
_cell.angle_beta   90.00
_cell.angle_gamma   90.00
#
_symmetry.space_group_name_H-M   'P 1'
#
loop_
_entity.id
_entity.type
_entity.pdbx_description
1 polymer ?
#
loop_
_entity_poly.entity_id
_entity_poly.type
_entity_poly.pdbx_seq_one_letter_code
_entity_poly.pdbx_strand_id
1 'polypeptide(L)'
;MRLNNDCVRDLLLTIEEEVGIDEYISIENTQIKDYSSDDLLYTALKLQEAGYINAKVTNCLDGSVSVDIFSLTWDGHKFLDNIRDNEVWSKTKSIVAKFSSVSLGIVSNVAAQVILAMIKQQLGQWPLLSFCFYDSWKGNSNLW
;
A
#
# COMPACT_ATOMS: atom_id res chain seq x y z
N MET A 1 -16.04 -13.17 6.12
CA MET A 1 -14.89 -12.43 6.68
C MET A 1 -14.82 -11.03 6.08
N ARG A 2 -14.29 -10.11 6.81
CA ARG A 2 -14.11 -8.73 6.35
C ARG A 2 -12.61 -8.41 6.26
N LEU A 3 -12.20 -7.73 5.19
CA LEU A 3 -10.82 -7.36 4.98
C LEU A 3 -10.40 -6.29 5.99
N ASN A 4 -9.27 -6.52 6.65
CA ASN A 4 -8.68 -5.59 7.62
C ASN A 4 -7.58 -4.77 6.93
N ASN A 5 -7.78 -3.45 6.86
CA ASN A 5 -6.84 -2.55 6.17
C ASN A 5 -5.45 -2.53 6.83
N ASP A 6 -5.37 -2.64 8.15
CA ASP A 6 -4.07 -2.74 8.84
C ASP A 6 -3.36 -4.03 8.49
N CYS A 7 -4.08 -5.15 8.41
CA CYS A 7 -3.52 -6.43 7.99
C CYS A 7 -3.01 -6.39 6.55
N VAL A 8 -3.74 -5.73 5.66
CA VAL A 8 -3.30 -5.50 4.27
C VAL A 8 -1.96 -4.77 4.24
N ARG A 9 -1.88 -3.65 4.96
CA ARG A 9 -0.65 -2.84 5.02
C ARG A 9 0.53 -3.63 5.59
N ASP A 10 0.32 -4.28 6.72
CA ASP A 10 1.37 -5.02 7.40
C ASP A 10 1.86 -6.22 6.57
N LEU A 11 0.96 -6.90 5.87
CA LEU A 11 1.34 -8.00 4.97
C LEU A 11 2.16 -7.49 3.78
N LEU A 12 1.75 -6.39 3.15
CA LEU A 12 2.50 -5.81 2.03
C LEU A 12 3.89 -5.34 2.45
N LEU A 13 4.00 -4.72 3.63
CA LEU A 13 5.30 -4.31 4.20
C LEU A 13 6.20 -5.53 4.46
N THR A 14 5.65 -6.59 5.00
CA THR A 14 6.38 -7.84 5.28
C THR A 14 6.88 -8.47 3.98
N ILE A 15 6.05 -8.53 2.95
CA ILE A 15 6.45 -9.06 1.65
C ILE A 15 7.61 -8.25 1.07
N GLU A 16 7.52 -6.92 1.11
CA GLU A 16 8.58 -6.06 0.59
C GLU A 16 9.90 -6.25 1.33
N GLU A 17 9.85 -6.43 2.64
CA GLU A 17 11.04 -6.57 3.49
C GLU A 17 11.68 -7.95 3.41
N GLU A 18 10.87 -9.01 3.37
CA GLU A 18 11.36 -10.38 3.53
C GLU A 18 11.55 -11.14 2.23
N VAL A 19 10.85 -10.76 1.16
CA VAL A 19 10.90 -11.51 -0.11
C VAL A 19 11.86 -10.85 -1.07
N GLY A 20 12.98 -11.53 -1.33
CA GLY A 20 13.95 -11.13 -2.35
C GLY A 20 13.64 -11.73 -3.72
N ILE A 21 14.56 -11.50 -4.68
CA ILE A 21 14.50 -12.14 -5.99
C ILE A 21 14.73 -13.63 -5.78
N ASP A 22 13.92 -14.47 -6.39
CA ASP A 22 13.97 -15.93 -6.29
C ASP A 22 13.65 -16.48 -4.88
N GLU A 23 13.08 -15.67 -4.01
CA GLU A 23 12.60 -16.08 -2.69
C GLU A 23 11.09 -16.04 -2.64
N TYR A 24 10.53 -16.71 -1.64
CA TYR A 24 9.09 -16.66 -1.35
C TYR A 24 8.83 -16.85 0.15
N ILE A 25 7.67 -16.39 0.59
CA ILE A 25 7.18 -16.68 1.94
C ILE A 25 5.89 -17.48 1.84
N SER A 26 5.74 -18.45 2.73
CA SER A 26 4.49 -19.21 2.87
C SER A 26 3.67 -18.61 4.01
N ILE A 27 2.42 -18.30 3.73
CA ILE A 27 1.52 -17.69 4.73
C ILE A 27 1.36 -18.58 5.96
N GLU A 28 1.37 -19.87 5.78
CA GLU A 28 1.23 -20.84 6.89
C GLU A 28 2.35 -20.73 7.92
N ASN A 29 3.55 -20.35 7.48
CA ASN A 29 4.73 -20.24 8.32
C ASN A 29 5.05 -18.80 8.71
N THR A 30 4.18 -17.85 8.34
CA THR A 30 4.40 -16.42 8.57
C THR A 30 3.52 -15.95 9.72
N GLN A 31 4.13 -15.32 10.71
CA GLN A 31 3.43 -14.65 11.80
C GLN A 31 3.67 -13.14 11.69
N ILE A 32 2.62 -12.38 11.58
CA ILE A 32 2.67 -10.92 11.52
C ILE A 32 1.83 -10.39 12.68
N LYS A 33 2.47 -9.72 13.63
CA LYS A 33 1.78 -9.16 14.81
C LYS A 33 0.83 -10.18 15.45
N ASP A 34 -0.35 -9.74 15.85
CA ASP A 34 -1.37 -10.57 16.51
C ASP A 34 -2.44 -11.08 15.56
N TYR A 35 -2.23 -10.96 14.24
CA TYR A 35 -3.21 -11.44 13.27
C TYR A 35 -3.33 -12.96 13.31
N SER A 36 -4.56 -13.45 13.21
CA SER A 36 -4.81 -14.89 13.12
C SER A 36 -4.34 -15.43 11.77
N SER A 37 -4.07 -16.74 11.73
CA SER A 37 -3.73 -17.41 10.46
C SER A 37 -4.82 -17.24 9.41
N ASP A 38 -6.08 -17.25 9.82
CA ASP A 38 -7.22 -17.06 8.93
C ASP A 38 -7.26 -15.64 8.36
N ASP A 39 -6.96 -14.62 9.17
CA ASP A 39 -6.92 -13.24 8.70
C ASP A 39 -5.80 -13.02 7.69
N LEU A 40 -4.61 -13.58 7.95
CA LEU A 40 -3.47 -13.51 7.04
C LEU A 40 -3.76 -14.24 5.73
N LEU A 41 -4.32 -15.44 5.82
CA LEU A 41 -4.68 -16.23 4.64
C LEU A 41 -5.73 -15.53 3.80
N TYR A 42 -6.80 -15.04 4.43
CA TYR A 42 -7.86 -14.30 3.73
C TYR A 42 -7.33 -13.04 3.06
N THR A 43 -6.49 -12.28 3.77
CA THR A 43 -5.87 -11.07 3.24
C THR A 43 -4.99 -11.40 2.03
N ALA A 44 -4.15 -12.43 2.11
CA ALA A 44 -3.29 -12.88 1.02
C ALA A 44 -4.10 -13.29 -0.21
N LEU A 45 -5.18 -14.05 -0.02
CA LEU A 45 -6.06 -14.47 -1.11
C LEU A 45 -6.70 -13.26 -1.82
N LYS A 46 -7.17 -12.28 -1.04
CA LYS A 46 -7.80 -11.08 -1.60
C LYS A 46 -6.79 -10.17 -2.31
N LEU A 47 -5.58 -10.04 -1.80
CA LEU A 47 -4.53 -9.28 -2.46
C LEU A 47 -4.10 -9.95 -3.77
N GLN A 48 -4.05 -11.26 -3.82
CA GLN A 48 -3.76 -12.01 -5.03
C GLN A 48 -4.86 -11.82 -6.08
N GLU A 49 -6.13 -11.90 -5.68
CA GLU A 49 -7.27 -11.63 -6.56
C GLU A 49 -7.27 -10.19 -7.09
N ALA A 50 -6.90 -9.23 -6.26
CA ALA A 50 -6.81 -7.81 -6.63
C ALA A 50 -5.61 -7.50 -7.54
N GLY A 51 -4.67 -8.43 -7.69
CA GLY A 51 -3.49 -8.23 -8.50
C GLY A 51 -2.38 -7.42 -7.83
N TYR A 52 -2.36 -7.36 -6.49
CA TYR A 52 -1.34 -6.63 -5.74
C TYR A 52 -0.13 -7.48 -5.38
N ILE A 53 -0.27 -8.80 -5.39
CA ILE A 53 0.82 -9.74 -5.13
C ILE A 53 0.84 -10.83 -6.18
N ASN A 54 2.03 -11.38 -6.41
CA ASN A 54 2.23 -12.62 -7.17
C ASN A 54 2.30 -13.76 -6.17
N ALA A 55 1.31 -14.63 -6.19
CA ALA A 55 1.22 -15.73 -5.25
C ALA A 55 0.70 -16.99 -5.94
N LYS A 56 1.11 -18.14 -5.43
CA LYS A 56 0.58 -19.44 -5.82
C LYS A 56 -0.35 -19.94 -4.73
N VAL A 57 -1.59 -20.21 -5.10
CA VAL A 57 -2.59 -20.79 -4.21
C VAL A 57 -2.68 -22.28 -4.50
N THR A 58 -2.49 -23.09 -3.47
CA THR A 58 -2.56 -24.55 -3.57
C THR A 58 -3.68 -25.06 -2.65
N ASN A 59 -4.62 -25.79 -3.24
CA ASN A 59 -5.65 -26.49 -2.48
C ASN A 59 -5.15 -27.89 -2.15
N CYS A 60 -5.02 -28.19 -0.86
CA CYS A 60 -4.55 -29.48 -0.40
C CYS A 60 -5.69 -30.50 -0.33
N LEU A 61 -5.35 -31.79 -0.40
CA LEU A 61 -6.33 -32.88 -0.40
C LEU A 61 -7.14 -32.97 0.92
N ASP A 62 -6.58 -32.45 2.02
CA ASP A 62 -7.25 -32.36 3.31
C ASP A 62 -8.23 -31.20 3.44
N GLY A 63 -8.38 -30.41 2.39
CA GLY A 63 -9.23 -29.23 2.35
C GLY A 63 -8.57 -27.94 2.81
N SER A 64 -7.31 -27.97 3.23
CA SER A 64 -6.56 -26.76 3.59
C SER A 64 -6.09 -26.02 2.33
N VAL A 65 -5.86 -24.71 2.49
CA VAL A 65 -5.36 -23.84 1.43
C VAL A 65 -4.01 -23.30 1.83
N SER A 66 -3.03 -23.44 0.94
CA SER A 66 -1.68 -22.89 1.10
C SER A 66 -1.46 -21.74 0.13
N VAL A 67 -0.80 -20.67 0.58
CA VAL A 67 -0.46 -19.52 -0.26
C VAL A 67 1.02 -19.21 -0.13
N ASP A 68 1.74 -19.33 -1.23
CA ASP A 68 3.16 -18.96 -1.34
C ASP A 68 3.26 -17.64 -2.12
N ILE A 69 3.85 -16.62 -1.50
CA ILE A 69 3.95 -15.27 -2.05
C ILE A 69 5.37 -15.04 -2.57
N PHE A 70 5.47 -14.67 -3.84
CA PHE A 70 6.76 -14.50 -4.54
C PHE A 70 7.19 -13.05 -4.68
N SER A 71 6.26 -12.11 -4.78
CA SER A 71 6.58 -10.69 -4.91
C SER A 71 5.34 -9.81 -4.81
N LEU A 72 5.58 -8.50 -4.67
CA LEU A 72 4.57 -7.48 -4.97
C LEU A 72 4.50 -7.29 -6.49
N THR A 73 3.31 -7.02 -7.01
CA THR A 73 3.16 -6.55 -8.39
C THR A 73 3.49 -5.06 -8.47
N TRP A 74 3.54 -4.50 -9.68
CA TRP A 74 3.65 -3.05 -9.86
C TRP A 74 2.52 -2.30 -9.16
N ASP A 75 1.28 -2.77 -9.30
CA ASP A 75 0.13 -2.18 -8.63
C ASP A 75 0.21 -2.31 -7.11
N GLY A 76 0.74 -3.44 -6.62
CA GLY A 76 1.00 -3.64 -5.19
C GLY A 76 2.01 -2.65 -4.64
N HIS A 77 3.11 -2.39 -5.37
CA HIS A 77 4.09 -1.36 -5.00
C HIS A 77 3.48 0.03 -4.98
N LYS A 78 2.70 0.39 -5.99
CA LYS A 78 2.01 1.69 -6.06
C LYS A 78 1.05 1.88 -4.88
N PHE A 79 0.28 0.86 -4.56
CA PHE A 79 -0.63 0.88 -3.43
C PHE A 79 0.14 1.07 -2.11
N LEU A 80 1.21 0.30 -1.92
CA LEU A 80 2.02 0.36 -0.70
C LEU A 80 2.72 1.72 -0.56
N ASP A 81 3.21 2.31 -1.64
CA ASP A 81 3.83 3.63 -1.62
C ASP A 81 2.88 4.71 -1.09
N ASN A 82 1.60 4.60 -1.38
CA ASN A 82 0.58 5.53 -0.87
C ASN A 82 0.32 5.37 0.63
N ILE A 83 0.43 4.15 1.17
CA ILE A 83 0.06 3.85 2.56
C ILE A 83 1.24 3.53 3.47
N ARG A 84 2.48 3.58 2.97
CA ARG A 84 3.69 3.18 3.71
C ARG A 84 3.96 4.09 4.90
N ASP A 85 3.88 5.39 4.72
CA ASP A 85 4.20 6.36 5.75
C ASP A 85 3.20 6.27 6.91
N ASN A 86 3.72 6.25 8.15
CA ASN A 86 2.90 6.07 9.33
C ASN A 86 1.94 7.24 9.58
N GLU A 87 2.40 8.48 9.33
CA GLU A 87 1.55 9.67 9.50
C GLU A 87 0.46 9.71 8.44
N VAL A 88 0.79 9.44 7.19
CA VAL A 88 -0.18 9.33 6.09
C VAL A 88 -1.20 8.24 6.39
N TRP A 89 -0.75 7.09 6.84
CA TRP A 89 -1.63 5.97 7.17
C TRP A 89 -2.60 6.31 8.31
N SER A 90 -2.09 6.94 9.38
CA SER A 90 -2.91 7.39 10.50
C SER A 90 -4.00 8.37 10.06
N LYS A 91 -3.64 9.37 9.26
CA LYS A 91 -4.60 10.35 8.72
C LYS A 91 -5.61 9.69 7.78
N THR A 92 -5.16 8.80 6.93
CA THR A 92 -6.03 8.04 6.01
C THR A 92 -7.06 7.23 6.77
N LYS A 93 -6.64 6.47 7.78
CA LYS A 93 -7.56 5.68 8.62
C LYS A 93 -8.58 6.57 9.32
N SER A 94 -8.16 7.70 9.82
CA SER A 94 -9.05 8.67 10.47
C SER A 94 -10.14 9.18 9.53
N ILE A 95 -9.80 9.42 8.27
CA ILE A 95 -10.76 9.88 7.26
C ILE A 95 -11.73 8.76 6.87
N VAL A 96 -11.21 7.58 6.53
CA VAL A 96 -12.05 6.46 6.07
C VAL A 96 -12.92 5.88 7.17
N ALA A 97 -12.54 6.06 8.44
CA ALA A 97 -13.32 5.60 9.60
C ALA A 97 -14.69 6.30 9.71
N LYS A 98 -14.89 7.42 9.04
CA LYS A 98 -16.19 8.13 8.99
C LYS A 98 -17.23 7.39 8.14
N PHE A 99 -16.81 6.40 7.38
CA PHE A 99 -17.65 5.61 6.48
C PHE A 99 -17.76 4.18 7.00
N SER A 100 -18.87 3.52 6.75
CA SER A 100 -19.10 2.14 7.21
C SER A 100 -18.20 1.13 6.48
N SER A 101 -17.87 1.39 5.22
CA SER A 101 -16.99 0.56 4.42
C SER A 101 -16.40 1.36 3.26
N VAL A 102 -15.12 1.13 2.96
CA VAL A 102 -14.40 1.79 1.87
C VAL A 102 -13.51 0.75 1.19
N SER A 103 -13.52 0.71 -0.14
CA SER A 103 -12.67 -0.20 -0.90
C SER A 103 -11.19 0.16 -0.79
N LEU A 104 -10.30 -0.81 -1.05
CA LEU A 104 -8.86 -0.57 -1.05
C LEU A 104 -8.44 0.51 -2.06
N GLY A 105 -9.09 0.55 -3.22
CA GLY A 105 -8.85 1.60 -4.21
C GLY A 105 -9.14 3.00 -3.68
N ILE A 106 -10.22 3.16 -2.94
CA ILE A 106 -10.56 4.43 -2.29
C ILE A 106 -9.58 4.75 -1.17
N VAL A 107 -9.19 3.77 -0.35
CA VAL A 107 -8.16 3.95 0.69
C VAL A 107 -6.87 4.48 0.07
N SER A 108 -6.42 3.89 -1.02
CA SER A 108 -5.24 4.33 -1.77
C SER A 108 -5.39 5.77 -2.28
N ASN A 109 -6.54 6.12 -2.84
CA ASN A 109 -6.81 7.47 -3.33
C ASN A 109 -6.82 8.51 -2.21
N VAL A 110 -7.42 8.18 -1.07
CA VAL A 110 -7.43 9.07 0.11
C VAL A 110 -5.99 9.27 0.61
N ALA A 111 -5.20 8.21 0.70
CA ALA A 111 -3.78 8.30 1.09
C ALA A 111 -2.99 9.19 0.12
N ALA A 112 -3.20 9.04 -1.18
CA ALA A 112 -2.58 9.88 -2.20
C ALA A 112 -2.93 11.36 -2.00
N GLN A 113 -4.18 11.67 -1.70
CA GLN A 113 -4.62 13.05 -1.42
C GLN A 113 -3.99 13.60 -0.16
N VAL A 114 -3.84 12.80 0.89
CA VAL A 114 -3.14 13.18 2.13
C VAL A 114 -1.68 13.52 1.82
N ILE A 115 -1.00 12.69 1.04
CA ILE A 115 0.39 12.93 0.61
C ILE A 115 0.49 14.25 -0.15
N LEU A 116 -0.38 14.48 -1.13
CA LEU A 116 -0.39 15.72 -1.92
C LEU A 116 -0.62 16.95 -1.04
N ALA A 117 -1.52 16.87 -0.06
CA ALA A 117 -1.77 17.96 0.88
C ALA A 117 -0.53 18.27 1.74
N MET A 118 0.18 17.23 2.20
CA MET A 118 1.41 17.36 2.96
C MET A 118 2.53 17.97 2.10
N ILE A 119 2.65 17.57 0.85
CA ILE A 119 3.62 18.14 -0.10
C ILE A 119 3.32 19.62 -0.33
N LYS A 120 2.07 19.99 -0.56
CA LYS A 120 1.66 21.40 -0.72
C LYS A 120 2.00 22.23 0.51
N GLN A 121 1.83 21.69 1.70
CA GLN A 121 2.19 22.33 2.96
C GLN A 121 3.69 22.57 3.06
N GLN A 122 4.51 21.59 2.68
CA GLN A 122 5.95 21.71 2.60
C GLN A 122 6.39 22.78 1.59
N LEU A 123 5.81 22.80 0.41
CA LEU A 123 6.08 23.80 -0.63
C LEU A 123 5.66 25.20 -0.19
N GLY A 124 4.56 25.33 0.56
CA GLY A 124 4.09 26.59 1.11
C GLY A 124 5.01 27.19 2.16
N GLN A 125 5.81 26.35 2.87
CA GLN A 125 6.83 26.78 3.83
C GLN A 125 8.11 27.32 3.16
N TRP A 126 8.26 27.14 1.84
CA TRP A 126 9.41 27.55 1.06
C TRP A 126 8.97 28.51 -0.08
N PRO A 127 8.45 29.71 0.25
CA PRO A 127 7.91 30.61 -0.77
C PRO A 127 8.98 31.06 -1.77
N LEU A 128 10.26 31.16 -1.37
CA LEU A 128 11.37 31.53 -2.25
C LEU A 128 11.66 30.44 -3.31
N LEU A 129 11.57 29.16 -2.95
CA LEU A 129 11.76 28.06 -3.89
C LEU A 129 10.60 27.99 -4.89
N SER A 130 9.37 28.15 -4.42
CA SER A 130 8.17 28.21 -5.27
C SER A 130 8.23 29.37 -6.25
N PHE A 131 8.71 30.55 -5.80
CA PHE A 131 8.87 31.74 -6.60
C PHE A 131 9.98 31.57 -7.65
N CYS A 132 11.14 31.03 -7.26
CA CYS A 132 12.25 30.76 -8.19
C CYS A 132 11.85 29.75 -9.26
N PHE A 133 11.09 28.73 -8.90
CA PHE A 133 10.62 27.73 -9.85
C PHE A 133 9.65 28.33 -10.88
N TYR A 134 8.77 29.21 -10.45
CA TYR A 134 7.81 29.91 -11.30
C TYR A 134 8.52 30.85 -12.29
N ASP A 135 9.51 31.64 -11.82
CA ASP A 135 10.28 32.55 -12.66
C ASP A 135 11.17 31.79 -13.65
N SER A 136 11.77 30.68 -13.24
CA SER A 136 12.55 29.82 -14.13
C SER A 136 11.70 29.24 -15.25
N TRP A 137 10.45 28.86 -14.94
CA TRP A 137 9.51 28.34 -15.93
C TRP A 137 9.07 29.44 -16.91
N LYS A 138 8.77 30.65 -16.42
CA LYS A 138 8.45 31.80 -17.28
C LYS A 138 9.61 32.21 -18.20
N GLY A 139 10.83 32.17 -17.68
CA GLY A 139 12.03 32.43 -18.44
C GLY A 139 12.20 31.47 -19.63
N ASN A 140 11.92 30.20 -19.41
CA ASN A 140 11.99 29.17 -20.45
C ASN A 140 10.86 29.31 -21.51
N SER A 141 9.70 29.80 -21.13
CA SER A 141 8.59 29.97 -22.07
C SER A 141 8.83 31.13 -23.06
N ASN A 142 9.73 32.06 -22.76
CA ASN A 142 10.09 33.15 -23.64
C ASN A 142 11.21 32.81 -24.63
N LEU A 143 11.79 31.62 -24.58
CA LEU A 143 12.82 31.13 -25.49
C LEU A 143 12.26 30.38 -26.69
N TRP A 144 10.97 30.27 -26.80
CA TRP A 144 10.25 29.65 -27.91
C TRP A 144 9.60 30.76 -28.75
#